data_ffff66b3cfb92ed4071131e09e6420c2
#
_entry.id   ffff66b3cfb92ed4071131e09e6420c2
#
_cell.length_a   1.000
_cell.length_b   1.000
_cell.length_c   1.000
_cell.angle_alpha   90.00
_cell.angle_beta   90.00
_cell.angle_gamma   90.00
#
_symmetry.space_group_name_H-M   'P 1'
#
loop_
_entity.id
_entity.type
_entity.pdbx_description
1 polymer ?
#
loop_
_entity_poly.entity_id
_entity_poly.type
_entity_poly.pdbx_seq_one_letter_code
_entity_poly.pdbx_strand_id
1 'polypeptide(L)' 'METLFVLFLANQLVGVYTSHRKATQTMILDTIRKGWKLTQYQYDFGVEFFSYEHDGVEELYEIQEVTPDTRA' A
#
# COMPACT_ATOMS: atom_id res chain seq x y z
N MET A 1 -7.15 -10.52 -18.18
CA MET A 1 -7.67 -9.60 -17.19
C MET A 1 -6.56 -9.13 -16.28
N GLU A 2 -6.38 -7.84 -16.13
CA GLU A 2 -5.28 -7.32 -15.33
C GLU A 2 -5.68 -7.15 -13.89
N THR A 3 -4.76 -7.50 -13.01
CA THR A 3 -4.91 -7.20 -11.59
C THR A 3 -4.24 -5.85 -11.33
N LEU A 4 -4.91 -4.99 -10.60
CA LEU A 4 -4.38 -3.70 -10.20
C LEU A 4 -4.06 -3.71 -8.71
N PHE A 5 -3.05 -2.92 -8.36
CA PHE A 5 -2.63 -2.78 -6.97
C PHE A 5 -2.80 -1.34 -6.56
N VAL A 6 -3.67 -1.10 -5.59
CA VAL A 6 -4.05 0.24 -5.18
C VAL A 6 -3.42 0.54 -3.83
N LEU A 7 -2.64 1.61 -3.78
CA LEU A 7 -1.92 2.01 -2.58
C LEU A 7 -2.65 3.15 -1.89
N PHE A 8 -2.93 2.97 -0.61
CA PHE A 8 -3.54 3.97 0.25
C PHE A 8 -2.61 4.33 1.40
N LEU A 9 -2.66 5.57 1.83
CA LEU A 9 -2.02 6.02 3.06
C LEU A 9 -3.05 6.77 3.89
N ALA A 10 -3.28 6.32 5.11
CA ALA A 10 -4.26 6.91 6.03
C ALA A 10 -5.62 7.05 5.34
N ASN A 11 -6.03 5.99 4.64
CA ASN A 11 -7.28 5.90 3.89
C ASN A 11 -7.40 6.85 2.71
N GLN A 12 -6.30 7.46 2.29
CA GLN A 12 -6.29 8.32 1.11
C GLN A 12 -5.54 7.64 -0.02
N LEU A 13 -6.09 7.73 -1.22
CA LEU A 13 -5.48 7.11 -2.39
C LEU A 13 -4.15 7.78 -2.71
N VAL A 14 -3.10 6.95 -2.80
CA VAL A 14 -1.78 7.40 -3.23
C VAL A 14 -1.59 7.13 -4.71
N GLY A 15 -1.94 5.94 -5.18
CA GLY A 15 -1.79 5.61 -6.58
C GLY A 15 -2.32 4.23 -6.92
N VAL A 16 -2.38 3.96 -8.22
CA VAL A 16 -2.82 2.68 -8.77
C VAL A 16 -1.70 2.15 -9.66
N TYR A 17 -1.35 0.88 -9.46
CA TYR A 17 -0.19 0.28 -10.11
C TYR A 17 -0.56 -1.02 -10.78
N THR A 18 0.16 -1.37 -11.84
CA THR A 18 -0.10 -2.60 -12.59
C THR A 18 0.67 -3.79 -12.03
N SER A 19 1.54 -3.57 -11.06
CA SER A 19 2.25 -4.67 -10.41
C SER A 19 2.40 -4.41 -8.92
N HIS A 20 2.40 -5.49 -8.15
CA HIS A 20 2.61 -5.44 -6.70
C HIS A 20 3.98 -4.81 -6.39
N ARG A 21 4.97 -5.12 -7.21
CA ARG A 21 6.32 -4.60 -7.02
C ARG A 21 6.35 -3.08 -7.11
N LYS A 22 5.66 -2.51 -8.10
CA LYS A 22 5.64 -1.05 -8.26
C LYS A 22 4.95 -0.36 -7.10
N ALA A 23 3.84 -0.92 -6.63
CA ALA A 23 3.14 -0.38 -5.47
C ALA A 23 4.02 -0.41 -4.22
N THR A 24 4.66 -1.55 -3.99
CA THR A 24 5.53 -1.75 -2.82
C THR A 24 6.74 -0.83 -2.88
N GLN A 25 7.37 -0.71 -4.05
CA GLN A 25 8.54 0.15 -4.22
C GLN A 25 8.18 1.62 -3.95
N THR A 26 7.03 2.06 -4.43
CA THR A 26 6.59 3.44 -4.19
C THR A 26 6.45 3.69 -2.70
N MET A 27 5.81 2.76 -1.98
CA MET A 27 5.63 2.87 -0.54
C MET A 27 6.97 2.88 0.19
N ILE A 28 7.86 1.94 -0.15
CA ILE A 28 9.16 1.80 0.51
C ILE A 28 10.01 3.05 0.30
N LEU A 29 10.07 3.55 -0.94
CA LEU A 29 10.84 4.75 -1.23
C LEU A 29 10.30 5.97 -0.47
N ASP A 30 8.98 6.07 -0.38
CA ASP A 30 8.36 7.16 0.34
C ASP A 30 8.70 7.11 1.83
N THR A 31 8.60 5.92 2.42
CA THR A 31 8.87 5.76 3.86
C THR A 31 10.34 5.94 4.19
N ILE A 32 11.25 5.51 3.30
CA ILE A 32 12.69 5.74 3.48
C ILE A 32 12.99 7.22 3.44
N ARG A 33 12.41 7.93 2.48
CA ARG A 33 12.61 9.37 2.34
C ARG A 33 12.14 10.13 3.58
N LYS A 34 11.03 9.68 4.16
CA LYS A 34 10.45 10.31 5.35
C LYS A 34 11.09 9.84 6.65
N GLY A 35 11.88 8.77 6.61
CA GLY A 35 12.49 8.20 7.80
C GLY A 35 11.51 7.42 8.67
N TRP A 36 10.43 6.95 8.09
CA TRP A 36 9.43 6.16 8.82
C TRP A 36 9.89 4.73 8.99
N LYS A 37 9.46 4.09 10.07
CA LYS A 37 9.91 2.76 10.46
C LYS A 37 8.75 1.78 10.43
N LEU A 38 8.92 0.66 9.72
CA LEU A 38 7.90 -0.40 9.68
C LEU A 38 7.83 -1.09 11.04
N THR A 39 6.64 -1.12 11.64
CA THR A 39 6.42 -1.75 12.93
C THR A 39 5.59 -3.02 12.84
N GLN A 40 4.73 -3.13 11.83
CA GLN A 40 3.85 -4.29 11.70
C GLN A 40 3.43 -4.48 10.25
N TYR A 41 3.32 -5.74 9.86
CA TYR A 41 2.79 -6.13 8.55
C TYR A 41 1.69 -7.16 8.77
N GLN A 42 0.59 -7.00 8.04
CA GLN A 42 -0.52 -7.94 8.11
C GLN A 42 -1.14 -8.10 6.74
N TYR A 43 -1.53 -9.32 6.41
CA TYR A 43 -2.20 -9.62 5.15
C TYR A 43 -3.56 -10.22 5.45
N ASP A 44 -4.61 -9.75 4.77
CA ASP A 44 -5.96 -10.23 4.99
C ASP A 44 -6.80 -10.04 3.73
N PHE A 45 -7.25 -11.14 3.15
CA PHE A 45 -8.17 -11.16 2.00
C PHE A 45 -7.79 -10.20 0.87
N GLY A 46 -6.56 -10.33 0.37
CA GLY A 46 -6.11 -9.53 -0.76
C GLY A 46 -5.70 -8.12 -0.40
N VAL A 47 -5.65 -7.78 0.88
CA VAL A 47 -5.22 -6.47 1.33
C VAL A 47 -4.02 -6.63 2.25
N GLU A 48 -2.96 -5.88 1.95
CA GLU A 48 -1.79 -5.82 2.80
C GLU A 48 -1.82 -4.54 3.61
N PHE A 49 -1.51 -4.67 4.90
CA PHE A 49 -1.48 -3.54 5.83
C PHE A 49 -0.06 -3.38 6.34
N PHE A 50 0.49 -2.19 6.19
CA PHE A 50 1.84 -1.88 6.65
C PHE A 50 1.75 -0.72 7.64
N SER A 51 2.08 -0.99 8.91
CA SER A 51 2.08 0.04 9.94
C SER A 51 3.48 0.63 10.05
N TYR A 52 3.57 1.94 9.95
CA TYR A 52 4.83 2.68 10.06
C TYR A 52 4.73 3.66 11.22
N GLU A 53 5.86 3.88 11.88
CA GLU A 53 5.93 4.79 13.01
C GLU A 53 6.91 5.93 12.72
N HIS A 54 6.52 7.14 13.10
CA HIS A 54 7.40 8.30 13.06
C HIS A 54 6.99 9.27 14.17
N ASP A 55 7.96 9.71 14.95
CA ASP A 55 7.73 10.69 16.04
C ASP A 55 6.58 10.32 16.97
N GLY A 56 6.44 9.02 17.28
CA GLY A 56 5.39 8.55 18.16
C GLY A 56 4.02 8.44 17.51
N VAL A 57 3.92 8.70 16.21
CA VAL A 57 2.68 8.60 15.46
C VAL A 57 2.73 7.38 14.55
N GLU A 58 1.63 6.64 14.48
CA GLU A 58 1.52 5.48 13.60
C GLU A 58 0.71 5.84 12.36
N GLU A 59 1.24 5.47 11.20
CA GLU A 59 0.55 5.64 9.92
C GLU A 59 0.37 4.29 9.26
N LEU A 60 -0.75 4.13 8.58
CA LEU A 60 -1.10 2.86 7.94
C LEU A 60 -1.12 3.00 6.43
N TYR A 61 -0.29 2.19 5.76
CA TYR A 61 -0.38 2.00 4.32
C TYR A 61 -1.17 0.74 4.03
N GLU A 62 -1.97 0.77 2.98
CA GLU A 62 -2.68 -0.41 2.51
C GLU A 62 -2.38 -0.61 1.03
N ILE A 63 -2.17 -1.87 0.63
CA ILE A 63 -2.10 -2.23 -0.78
C ILE A 63 -3.23 -3.21 -1.02
N GLN A 64 -4.19 -2.82 -1.85
CA GLN A 64 -5.32 -3.65 -2.19
C GLN A 64 -5.13 -4.24 -3.58
N GLU A 65 -5.32 -5.55 -3.69
CA GLU A 65 -5.31 -6.23 -4.97
C GLU A 65 -6.73 -6.21 -5.53
N VAL A 66 -6.89 -5.61 -6.69
CA VAL A 66 -8.19 -5.43 -7.31
C VAL A 66 -8.17 -5.97 -8.74
N THR A 67 -9.12 -6.83 -9.05
CA THR A 67 -9.31 -7.31 -10.41
C THR A 67 -10.53 -6.60 -10.99
N PRO A 68 -10.33 -5.69 -11.94
CA PRO A 68 -11.46 -4.96 -12.49
C PRO A 68 -12.46 -5.89 -13.15
N ASP A 69 -13.73 -5.59 -12.97
CA ASP A 69 -14.79 -6.32 -13.65
C ASP A 69 -14.99 -5.69 -15.02
N THR A 70 -14.65 -6.43 -16.06
CA THR A 70 -14.73 -5.94 -17.42
C THR A 70 -16.02 -6.32 -18.14
N ARG A 71 -16.91 -7.02 -17.47
CA ARG A 71 -18.18 -7.38 -18.07
C ARG A 71 -19.10 -6.17 -18.10
N ALA A 72 -19.63 -5.96 -19.24
CA ALA A 72 -20.57 -4.87 -19.42
C ALA A 72 -21.94 -5.25 -18.85
#